data_89fa0123027adce82b3fc90209fc99a7
#
_entry.id   89fa0123027adce82b3fc90209fc99a7
#
_cell.length_a   1.000
_cell.length_b   1.000
_cell.length_c   1.000
_cell.angle_alpha   90.00
_cell.angle_beta   90.00
_cell.angle_gamma   90.00
#
_symmetry.space_group_name_H-M   'P 1'
#
loop_
_entity.id
_entity.type
_entity.pdbx_description
1 polymer ?
#
loop_
_entity_poly.entity_id
_entity_poly.type
_entity_poly.pdbx_seq_one_letter_code
_entity_poly.pdbx_strand_id
1 'polypeptide(L)'
;GQKNVYIGCGLSPKDFGATRRALAKDVSGIPGLWADIDYGGSGHKGKKYPPTQESALRLLDELAIRPSLVIHSGNGLQAWWLWDKPWIFSTKDEHDYAASVSKAWGEVLIKAGGEYSVDSVSDLSRVLRLPGSENIKDPANPKPVRMLIEDGPRWKDHQHFVKVAGIDLNPDDVKPEKNTPTKVSTNLPKGDPPGAKMTILWSIDPQARDCWLGEPATWLRDQSDSSRDLSI
;
A
#
# COMPACT_ATOMS: atom_id res chain seq x y z
N GLY A 1 17.84 -22.11 1.90
CA GLY A 1 16.43 -22.46 2.14
C GLY A 1 15.53 -21.37 1.63
N GLN A 2 14.35 -21.72 1.18
CA GLN A 2 13.32 -20.76 0.75
C GLN A 2 12.96 -19.83 1.90
N LYS A 3 12.67 -18.55 1.60
CA LYS A 3 12.28 -17.55 2.59
C LYS A 3 11.01 -16.83 2.14
N ASN A 4 10.15 -16.46 3.08
CA ASN A 4 9.08 -15.54 2.78
C ASN A 4 9.65 -14.18 2.34
N VAL A 5 9.12 -13.62 1.26
CA VAL A 5 9.52 -12.30 0.75
C VAL A 5 8.37 -11.33 0.91
N TYR A 6 8.67 -10.15 1.42
CA TYR A 6 7.70 -9.10 1.69
C TYR A 6 8.15 -7.77 1.09
N ILE A 7 7.18 -6.93 0.78
CA ILE A 7 7.37 -5.53 0.41
C ILE A 7 6.76 -4.64 1.50
N GLY A 8 7.43 -3.55 1.84
CA GLY A 8 6.87 -2.51 2.71
C GLY A 8 5.75 -1.77 2.00
N CYS A 9 4.62 -1.54 2.69
CA CYS A 9 3.52 -0.74 2.17
C CYS A 9 3.84 0.76 2.25
N GLY A 10 4.54 1.17 3.31
CA GLY A 10 5.07 2.52 3.45
C GLY A 10 6.46 2.67 2.83
N LEU A 11 6.72 3.86 2.34
CA LEU A 11 8.01 4.26 1.79
C LEU A 11 8.94 4.71 2.93
N SER A 12 10.20 4.32 2.87
CA SER A 12 11.20 4.78 3.83
C SER A 12 12.49 5.17 3.10
N PRO A 13 13.13 6.28 3.49
CA PRO A 13 14.41 6.69 2.93
C PRO A 13 15.58 5.84 3.45
N LYS A 14 15.34 4.94 4.41
CA LYS A 14 16.35 4.10 5.02
C LYS A 14 16.25 2.66 4.54
N ASP A 15 17.39 2.03 4.28
CA ASP A 15 17.47 0.58 4.12
C ASP A 15 17.59 -0.07 5.53
N PHE A 16 16.63 -0.93 5.83
CA PHE A 16 16.62 -1.71 7.08
C PHE A 16 17.22 -3.12 6.91
N GLY A 17 17.74 -3.42 5.72
CA GLY A 17 18.30 -4.71 5.37
C GLY A 17 17.24 -5.82 5.18
N ALA A 18 17.72 -7.04 4.98
CA ALA A 18 16.89 -8.16 4.56
C ALA A 18 16.00 -8.75 5.68
N THR A 19 16.21 -8.40 6.93
CA THR A 19 15.56 -9.05 8.09
C THR A 19 14.72 -8.10 8.94
N ARG A 20 14.73 -6.82 8.64
CA ARG A 20 13.98 -5.80 9.38
C ARG A 20 13.01 -5.08 8.46
N ARG A 21 11.98 -4.52 9.03
CA ARG A 21 11.06 -3.57 8.35
C ARG A 21 11.20 -2.18 8.97
N ALA A 22 10.78 -1.16 8.25
CA ALA A 22 10.60 0.18 8.81
C ALA A 22 9.65 0.13 10.02
N LEU A 23 9.88 0.97 11.01
CA LEU A 23 8.88 1.29 12.02
C LEU A 23 7.93 2.36 11.48
N ALA A 24 6.75 2.51 12.07
CA ALA A 24 5.78 3.52 11.63
C ALA A 24 6.41 4.93 11.53
N LYS A 25 7.20 5.32 12.52
CA LYS A 25 7.93 6.60 12.56
C LYS A 25 8.99 6.79 11.46
N ASP A 26 9.41 5.71 10.81
CA ASP A 26 10.42 5.73 9.74
C ASP A 26 9.77 5.78 8.35
N VAL A 27 8.45 5.72 8.28
CA VAL A 27 7.69 5.85 7.05
C VAL A 27 7.59 7.32 6.68
N SER A 28 8.05 7.67 5.50
CA SER A 28 8.07 9.05 4.98
C SER A 28 7.05 9.29 3.87
N GLY A 29 6.29 8.28 3.49
CA GLY A 29 5.24 8.39 2.48
C GLY A 29 4.52 7.08 2.26
N ILE A 30 3.42 7.12 1.52
CA ILE A 30 2.66 5.94 1.12
C ILE A 30 2.24 6.05 -0.35
N PRO A 31 2.28 4.94 -1.10
CA PRO A 31 1.87 4.94 -2.51
C PRO A 31 0.36 4.82 -2.69
N GLY A 32 -0.37 4.52 -1.62
CA GLY A 32 -1.80 4.22 -1.62
C GLY A 32 -2.23 3.59 -0.31
N LEU A 33 -3.39 2.96 -0.30
CA LEU A 33 -3.89 2.18 0.82
C LEU A 33 -4.00 0.70 0.45
N TRP A 34 -4.17 -0.15 1.45
CA TRP A 34 -4.14 -1.61 1.27
C TRP A 34 -5.14 -2.31 2.17
N ALA A 35 -5.39 -3.58 1.86
CA ALA A 35 -6.13 -4.53 2.67
C ALA A 35 -5.45 -5.90 2.65
N ASP A 36 -5.66 -6.68 3.70
CA ASP A 36 -5.29 -8.10 3.78
C ASP A 36 -6.54 -8.88 4.20
N ILE A 37 -7.05 -9.74 3.32
CA ILE A 37 -8.32 -10.45 3.48
C ILE A 37 -8.02 -11.94 3.43
N ASP A 38 -7.93 -12.56 4.59
CA ASP A 38 -7.82 -14.01 4.68
C ASP A 38 -9.14 -14.69 4.27
N TYR A 39 -9.04 -15.88 3.69
CA TYR A 39 -10.21 -16.71 3.37
C TYR A 39 -9.91 -18.19 3.56
N GLY A 40 -10.97 -18.98 3.68
CA GLY A 40 -10.85 -20.42 3.93
C GLY A 40 -10.20 -20.73 5.29
N GLY A 41 -10.07 -22.00 5.59
CA GLY A 41 -9.35 -22.48 6.77
C GLY A 41 -10.07 -22.27 8.11
N SER A 42 -9.50 -22.90 9.13
CA SER A 42 -9.85 -22.67 10.53
C SER A 42 -9.20 -21.37 10.98
N GLY A 43 -9.87 -20.24 10.81
CA GLY A 43 -9.41 -18.94 11.27
C GLY A 43 -8.98 -18.95 12.74
N HIS A 44 -8.31 -17.89 13.17
CA HIS A 44 -8.06 -17.68 14.60
C HIS A 44 -9.38 -17.79 15.38
N LYS A 45 -9.36 -18.42 16.55
CA LYS A 45 -10.55 -18.64 17.38
C LYS A 45 -11.44 -17.40 17.41
N GLY A 46 -12.71 -17.56 16.98
CA GLY A 46 -13.72 -16.51 16.99
C GLY A 46 -13.77 -15.60 15.76
N LYS A 47 -12.94 -15.80 14.74
CA LYS A 47 -13.02 -15.07 13.46
C LYS A 47 -13.72 -15.93 12.40
N LYS A 48 -14.65 -15.32 11.68
CA LYS A 48 -15.32 -15.90 10.52
C LYS A 48 -14.74 -15.26 9.26
N TYR A 49 -13.99 -16.01 8.48
CA TYR A 49 -13.44 -15.54 7.21
C TYR A 49 -14.35 -15.91 6.02
N PRO A 50 -14.25 -15.22 4.88
CA PRO A 50 -14.87 -15.68 3.63
C PRO A 50 -14.48 -17.14 3.36
N PRO A 51 -15.41 -18.01 2.98
CA PRO A 51 -15.12 -19.44 2.81
C PRO A 51 -14.21 -19.73 1.62
N THR A 52 -14.26 -18.90 0.57
CA THR A 52 -13.51 -19.11 -0.68
C THR A 52 -12.87 -17.83 -1.18
N GLN A 53 -11.95 -17.96 -2.16
CA GLN A 53 -11.35 -16.84 -2.85
C GLN A 53 -12.41 -15.96 -3.53
N GLU A 54 -13.42 -16.57 -4.15
CA GLU A 54 -14.50 -15.87 -4.85
C GLU A 54 -15.35 -15.03 -3.87
N SER A 55 -15.58 -15.54 -2.66
CA SER A 55 -16.30 -14.76 -1.64
C SER A 55 -15.45 -13.62 -1.09
N ALA A 56 -14.13 -13.78 -1.00
CA ALA A 56 -13.22 -12.70 -0.64
C ALA A 56 -13.09 -11.63 -1.74
N LEU A 57 -13.11 -12.04 -3.02
CA LEU A 57 -13.15 -11.11 -4.15
C LEU A 57 -14.46 -10.31 -4.17
N ARG A 58 -15.60 -10.95 -3.89
CA ARG A 58 -16.90 -10.24 -3.80
C ARG A 58 -16.89 -9.14 -2.76
N LEU A 59 -16.21 -9.30 -1.62
CA LEU A 59 -16.05 -8.21 -0.65
C LEU A 59 -15.37 -6.97 -1.27
N LEU A 60 -14.39 -7.19 -2.14
CA LEU A 60 -13.72 -6.09 -2.84
C LEU A 60 -14.63 -5.45 -3.91
N ASP A 61 -15.47 -6.24 -4.57
CA ASP A 61 -16.42 -5.77 -5.58
C ASP A 61 -17.57 -4.95 -4.96
N GLU A 62 -17.93 -5.21 -3.70
CA GLU A 62 -18.96 -4.46 -2.95
C GLU A 62 -18.48 -3.08 -2.48
N LEU A 63 -17.17 -2.83 -2.50
CA LEU A 63 -16.63 -1.50 -2.20
C LEU A 63 -16.99 -0.51 -3.32
N ALA A 64 -17.30 0.72 -2.95
CA ALA A 64 -17.58 1.81 -3.91
C ALA A 64 -16.39 2.12 -4.83
N ILE A 65 -15.21 1.64 -4.47
CA ILE A 65 -13.95 1.88 -5.15
C ILE A 65 -13.21 0.57 -5.44
N ARG A 66 -12.77 0.42 -6.68
CA ARG A 66 -12.05 -0.78 -7.10
C ARG A 66 -10.56 -0.70 -6.70
N PRO A 67 -9.94 -1.82 -6.29
CA PRO A 67 -8.50 -1.87 -6.06
C PRO A 67 -7.73 -1.71 -7.38
N SER A 68 -6.54 -1.12 -7.29
CA SER A 68 -5.57 -1.03 -8.38
C SER A 68 -4.90 -2.36 -8.65
N LEU A 69 -4.57 -3.08 -7.58
CA LEU A 69 -3.94 -4.40 -7.64
C LEU A 69 -4.63 -5.35 -6.67
N VAL A 70 -4.72 -6.61 -7.05
CA VAL A 70 -5.09 -7.71 -6.14
C VAL A 70 -4.10 -8.84 -6.28
N ILE A 71 -3.53 -9.25 -5.17
CA ILE A 71 -2.51 -10.29 -5.04
C ILE A 71 -3.08 -11.45 -4.25
N HIS A 72 -2.97 -12.66 -4.76
CA HIS A 72 -3.21 -13.88 -4.00
C HIS A 72 -1.97 -14.16 -3.14
N SER A 73 -2.09 -14.08 -1.83
CA SER A 73 -0.97 -14.23 -0.89
C SER A 73 -0.63 -15.67 -0.52
N GLY A 74 -1.33 -16.63 -1.15
CA GLY A 74 -1.27 -18.07 -0.84
C GLY A 74 -2.39 -18.54 0.09
N ASN A 75 -2.88 -17.71 1.00
CA ASN A 75 -3.97 -18.02 1.94
C ASN A 75 -5.04 -16.92 2.03
N GLY A 76 -4.86 -15.84 1.30
CA GLY A 76 -5.74 -14.67 1.33
C GLY A 76 -5.50 -13.77 0.12
N LEU A 77 -6.15 -12.63 0.11
CA LEU A 77 -6.03 -11.58 -0.89
C LEU A 77 -5.39 -10.35 -0.26
N GLN A 78 -4.47 -9.73 -0.97
CA GLN A 78 -3.88 -8.46 -0.63
C GLN A 78 -4.27 -7.46 -1.71
N ALA A 79 -5.13 -6.50 -1.37
CA ALA A 79 -5.62 -5.49 -2.29
C ALA A 79 -4.93 -4.15 -2.04
N TRP A 80 -4.71 -3.39 -3.12
CA TRP A 80 -4.05 -2.10 -3.08
C TRP A 80 -4.86 -1.08 -3.86
N TRP A 81 -5.01 0.09 -3.31
CA TRP A 81 -5.59 1.29 -3.95
C TRP A 81 -4.47 2.29 -4.11
N LEU A 82 -3.83 2.27 -5.27
CA LEU A 82 -2.66 3.10 -5.55
C LEU A 82 -3.07 4.47 -6.09
N TRP A 83 -2.34 5.49 -5.70
CA TRP A 83 -2.48 6.84 -6.25
C TRP A 83 -1.60 7.01 -7.49
N ASP A 84 -1.88 8.05 -8.30
CA ASP A 84 -1.07 8.41 -9.46
C ASP A 84 0.36 8.77 -9.06
N LYS A 85 0.49 9.47 -7.92
CA LYS A 85 1.79 9.79 -7.31
C LYS A 85 1.78 9.41 -5.84
N PRO A 86 2.88 8.82 -5.32
CA PRO A 86 3.01 8.57 -3.90
C PRO A 86 2.85 9.86 -3.08
N TRP A 87 2.15 9.77 -1.96
CA TRP A 87 2.08 10.87 -1.01
C TRP A 87 3.31 10.82 -0.10
N ILE A 88 4.23 11.77 -0.31
CA ILE A 88 5.43 11.94 0.52
C ILE A 88 5.11 12.96 1.61
N PHE A 89 5.36 12.60 2.84
CA PHE A 89 5.07 13.44 4.00
C PHE A 89 6.13 14.52 4.17
N SER A 90 5.73 15.78 4.19
CA SER A 90 6.60 16.93 4.43
C SER A 90 6.68 17.29 5.90
N THR A 91 5.67 16.92 6.68
CA THR A 91 5.55 17.23 8.09
C THR A 91 5.11 16.00 8.91
N LYS A 92 5.27 16.08 10.22
CA LYS A 92 4.72 15.07 11.13
C LYS A 92 3.19 15.03 11.05
N ASP A 93 2.55 16.17 10.89
CA ASP A 93 1.09 16.27 10.82
C ASP A 93 0.55 15.52 9.59
N GLU A 94 1.24 15.59 8.44
CA GLU A 94 0.89 14.78 7.27
C GLU A 94 1.08 13.27 7.52
N HIS A 95 2.12 12.89 8.24
CA HIS A 95 2.33 11.50 8.64
C HIS A 95 1.18 11.01 9.54
N ASP A 96 0.83 11.79 10.55
CA ASP A 96 -0.24 11.45 11.51
C ASP A 96 -1.61 11.44 10.81
N TYR A 97 -1.84 12.37 9.89
CA TYR A 97 -3.03 12.38 9.05
C TYR A 97 -3.11 11.14 8.16
N ALA A 98 -2.00 10.73 7.54
CA ALA A 98 -1.95 9.50 6.75
C ALA A 98 -2.25 8.24 7.60
N ALA A 99 -1.77 8.20 8.84
CA ALA A 99 -2.10 7.13 9.77
C ALA A 99 -3.60 7.10 10.10
N SER A 100 -4.22 8.27 10.30
CA SER A 100 -5.67 8.40 10.53
C SER A 100 -6.47 7.96 9.31
N VAL A 101 -6.06 8.36 8.11
CA VAL A 101 -6.68 7.91 6.84
C VAL A 101 -6.60 6.39 6.70
N SER A 102 -5.43 5.81 6.96
CA SER A 102 -5.24 4.36 6.88
C SER A 102 -6.09 3.60 7.91
N LYS A 103 -6.22 4.13 9.13
CA LYS A 103 -7.09 3.57 10.17
C LYS A 103 -8.56 3.62 9.76
N ALA A 104 -9.04 4.77 9.31
CA ALA A 104 -10.42 4.95 8.87
C ALA A 104 -10.74 4.08 7.63
N TRP A 105 -9.78 3.91 6.72
CA TRP A 105 -9.90 2.95 5.62
C TRP A 105 -10.07 1.52 6.14
N GLY A 106 -9.30 1.11 7.14
CA GLY A 106 -9.45 -0.19 7.81
C GLY A 106 -10.87 -0.38 8.38
N GLU A 107 -11.47 0.66 8.92
CA GLU A 107 -12.86 0.62 9.43
C GLU A 107 -13.88 0.46 8.30
N VAL A 108 -13.68 1.12 7.16
CA VAL A 108 -14.50 0.92 5.95
C VAL A 108 -14.44 -0.53 5.50
N LEU A 109 -13.24 -1.12 5.45
CA LEU A 109 -13.05 -2.52 5.06
C LEU A 109 -13.71 -3.49 6.04
N ILE A 110 -13.57 -3.26 7.35
CA ILE A 110 -14.23 -4.09 8.38
C ILE A 110 -15.74 -4.01 8.25
N LYS A 111 -16.30 -2.83 8.00
CA LYS A 111 -17.74 -2.65 7.77
C LYS A 111 -18.22 -3.36 6.51
N ALA A 112 -17.46 -3.27 5.42
CA ALA A 112 -17.76 -3.96 4.18
C ALA A 112 -17.68 -5.49 4.33
N GLY A 113 -16.84 -5.98 5.23
CA GLY A 113 -16.77 -7.42 5.57
C GLY A 113 -18.08 -8.02 6.06
N GLY A 114 -18.98 -7.20 6.62
CA GLY A 114 -20.28 -7.65 7.11
C GLY A 114 -20.13 -8.74 8.18
N GLU A 115 -20.54 -9.95 7.87
CA GLU A 115 -20.41 -11.12 8.76
C GLU A 115 -18.99 -11.69 8.80
N TYR A 116 -18.13 -11.32 7.84
CA TYR A 116 -16.77 -11.82 7.75
C TYR A 116 -15.78 -10.90 8.45
N SER A 117 -14.79 -11.50 9.07
CA SER A 117 -13.70 -10.76 9.71
C SER A 117 -12.70 -10.30 8.65
N VAL A 118 -12.45 -9.01 8.60
CA VAL A 118 -11.35 -8.40 7.83
C VAL A 118 -10.29 -7.95 8.83
N ASP A 119 -9.04 -8.32 8.61
CA ASP A 119 -7.96 -7.94 9.52
C ASP A 119 -7.61 -6.47 9.37
N SER A 120 -7.51 -5.76 10.50
CA SER A 120 -7.00 -4.40 10.50
C SER A 120 -5.50 -4.40 10.19
N VAL A 121 -5.14 -3.86 9.04
CA VAL A 121 -3.75 -3.76 8.57
C VAL A 121 -3.37 -2.31 8.31
N SER A 122 -3.89 -1.41 9.14
CA SER A 122 -3.81 0.05 8.97
C SER A 122 -2.49 0.67 9.41
N ASP A 123 -1.52 -0.10 9.90
CA ASP A 123 -0.22 0.47 10.28
C ASP A 123 0.62 0.84 9.02
N LEU A 124 1.17 2.06 8.99
CA LEU A 124 1.93 2.57 7.85
C LEU A 124 3.19 1.75 7.55
N SER A 125 3.71 1.01 8.53
CA SER A 125 4.87 0.12 8.39
C SER A 125 4.50 -1.30 8.00
N ARG A 126 3.26 -1.53 7.55
CA ARG A 126 2.82 -2.84 7.10
C ARG A 126 3.74 -3.41 6.03
N VAL A 127 3.90 -4.72 6.05
CA VAL A 127 4.54 -5.47 4.97
C VAL A 127 3.55 -6.47 4.41
N LEU A 128 3.51 -6.59 3.11
CA LEU A 128 2.67 -7.54 2.38
C LEU A 128 3.56 -8.44 1.51
N ARG A 129 3.02 -9.56 1.04
CA ARG A 129 3.79 -10.52 0.26
C ARG A 129 4.09 -9.99 -1.13
N LEU A 130 5.31 -10.29 -1.62
CA LEU A 130 5.73 -9.90 -2.96
C LEU A 130 5.22 -10.93 -3.99
N PRO A 131 4.51 -10.52 -5.04
CA PRO A 131 4.16 -11.40 -6.16
C PRO A 131 5.40 -12.03 -6.80
N GLY A 132 5.27 -13.26 -7.29
CA GLY A 132 6.38 -14.04 -7.83
C GLY A 132 7.22 -14.75 -6.76
N SER A 133 6.88 -14.58 -5.47
CA SER A 133 7.48 -15.33 -4.37
C SER A 133 6.59 -16.50 -3.93
N GLU A 134 7.03 -17.21 -2.91
CA GLU A 134 6.25 -18.28 -2.27
C GLU A 134 5.89 -17.92 -0.83
N ASN A 135 4.67 -18.26 -0.44
CA ASN A 135 4.25 -18.26 0.94
C ASN A 135 4.62 -19.60 1.57
N ILE A 136 5.66 -19.58 2.37
CA ILE A 136 6.16 -20.74 3.09
C ILE A 136 5.79 -20.69 4.60
N LYS A 137 4.62 -20.14 4.92
CA LYS A 137 4.07 -20.19 6.29
C LYS A 137 3.92 -21.64 6.76
N ASP A 138 3.55 -22.52 5.84
CA ASP A 138 3.67 -23.97 5.95
C ASP A 138 4.79 -24.45 5.02
N PRO A 139 5.98 -24.78 5.52
CA PRO A 139 7.11 -25.20 4.71
C PRO A 139 6.87 -26.53 3.95
N ALA A 140 5.96 -27.38 4.46
CA ALA A 140 5.60 -28.64 3.82
C ALA A 140 4.67 -28.43 2.62
N ASN A 141 4.00 -27.27 2.56
CA ASN A 141 3.03 -26.95 1.49
C ASN A 141 3.18 -25.46 1.08
N PRO A 142 4.28 -25.09 0.42
CA PRO A 142 4.50 -23.75 -0.06
C PRO A 142 3.43 -23.36 -1.10
N LYS A 143 2.96 -22.12 -1.03
CA LYS A 143 1.91 -21.61 -1.95
C LYS A 143 2.44 -20.42 -2.74
N PRO A 144 2.23 -20.39 -4.06
CA PRO A 144 2.67 -19.27 -4.88
C PRO A 144 1.92 -18.00 -4.53
N VAL A 145 2.64 -16.89 -4.47
CA VAL A 145 2.10 -15.54 -4.38
C VAL A 145 1.95 -14.98 -5.79
N ARG A 146 0.73 -14.68 -6.21
CA ARG A 146 0.41 -14.36 -7.62
C ARG A 146 -0.39 -13.08 -7.73
N MET A 147 -0.17 -12.32 -8.79
CA MET A 147 -1.04 -11.23 -9.18
C MET A 147 -2.35 -11.81 -9.73
N LEU A 148 -3.48 -11.28 -9.27
CA LEU A 148 -4.83 -11.61 -9.80
C LEU A 148 -5.39 -10.44 -10.62
N ILE A 149 -5.18 -9.21 -10.17
CA ILE A 149 -5.56 -7.97 -10.87
C ILE A 149 -4.32 -7.08 -10.85
N GLU A 150 -3.90 -6.59 -12.02
CA GLU A 150 -2.70 -5.76 -12.18
C GLU A 150 -2.96 -4.44 -12.93
N ASP A 151 -4.16 -4.29 -13.50
CA ASP A 151 -4.58 -3.18 -14.36
C ASP A 151 -5.79 -2.41 -13.82
N GLY A 152 -6.01 -2.47 -12.51
CA GLY A 152 -7.07 -1.70 -11.86
C GLY A 152 -6.81 -0.19 -11.87
N PRO A 153 -7.81 0.62 -11.54
CA PRO A 153 -7.73 2.08 -11.60
C PRO A 153 -6.69 2.61 -10.62
N ARG A 154 -5.98 3.68 -11.01
CA ARG A 154 -5.23 4.52 -10.08
C ARG A 154 -6.09 5.69 -9.62
N TRP A 155 -5.82 6.15 -8.43
CA TRP A 155 -6.55 7.24 -7.79
C TRP A 155 -5.71 8.51 -7.83
N LYS A 156 -6.31 9.63 -8.21
CA LYS A 156 -5.59 10.89 -8.38
C LYS A 156 -4.63 11.22 -7.24
N ASP A 157 -5.16 11.21 -6.01
CA ASP A 157 -4.43 11.50 -4.78
C ASP A 157 -5.23 11.00 -3.56
N HIS A 158 -4.65 11.12 -2.37
CA HIS A 158 -5.29 10.73 -1.11
C HIS A 158 -6.57 11.53 -0.80
N GLN A 159 -6.64 12.80 -1.16
CA GLN A 159 -7.82 13.65 -0.87
C GLN A 159 -9.01 13.21 -1.73
N HIS A 160 -8.76 12.98 -3.01
CA HIS A 160 -9.77 12.44 -3.91
C HIS A 160 -10.23 11.06 -3.46
N PHE A 161 -9.28 10.19 -3.05
CA PHE A 161 -9.59 8.86 -2.55
C PHE A 161 -10.49 8.92 -1.30
N VAL A 162 -10.10 9.68 -0.28
CA VAL A 162 -10.86 9.87 0.97
C VAL A 162 -12.31 10.28 0.68
N LYS A 163 -12.49 11.24 -0.24
CA LYS A 163 -13.80 11.73 -0.63
C LYS A 163 -14.65 10.63 -1.31
N VAL A 164 -14.09 9.92 -2.28
CA VAL A 164 -14.83 8.91 -3.06
C VAL A 164 -15.10 7.65 -2.23
N ALA A 165 -14.16 7.26 -1.37
CA ALA A 165 -14.31 6.13 -0.47
C ALA A 165 -15.29 6.38 0.68
N GLY A 166 -15.76 7.63 0.85
CA GLY A 166 -16.63 8.01 1.97
C GLY A 166 -15.97 7.79 3.33
N ILE A 167 -14.64 8.00 3.39
CA ILE A 167 -13.89 7.89 4.64
C ILE A 167 -14.26 9.06 5.53
N ASP A 168 -14.86 8.76 6.66
CA ASP A 168 -15.15 9.73 7.70
C ASP A 168 -13.98 9.77 8.70
N LEU A 169 -13.30 10.92 8.74
CA LEU A 169 -12.18 11.11 9.65
C LEU A 169 -12.71 11.73 10.94
N ASN A 170 -12.51 11.04 12.05
CA ASN A 170 -12.83 11.59 13.35
C ASN A 170 -12.00 12.89 13.56
N PRO A 171 -12.64 14.04 13.83
CA PRO A 171 -11.94 15.31 14.07
C PRO A 171 -10.89 15.23 15.18
N ASP A 172 -11.07 14.33 16.14
CA ASP A 172 -10.12 14.13 17.24
C ASP A 172 -8.85 13.38 16.82
N ASP A 173 -8.92 12.56 15.77
CA ASP A 173 -7.76 11.87 15.19
C ASP A 173 -6.91 12.80 14.29
N VAL A 174 -7.43 13.97 13.92
CA VAL A 174 -6.81 14.93 12.99
C VAL A 174 -6.23 16.16 13.72
N LYS A 175 -6.30 16.23 15.04
CA LYS A 175 -5.76 17.38 15.78
C LYS A 175 -4.25 17.47 15.59
N PRO A 176 -3.74 18.54 14.91
CA PRO A 176 -2.31 18.76 14.85
C PRO A 176 -1.83 19.07 16.27
N GLU A 177 -0.89 18.28 16.79
CA GLU A 177 -0.06 18.79 17.87
C GLU A 177 0.61 20.07 17.35
N LYS A 178 0.54 21.17 18.10
CA LYS A 178 1.23 22.44 17.77
C LYS A 178 2.72 22.17 17.64
N ASN A 179 3.21 22.07 16.42
CA ASN A 179 4.52 21.50 16.12
C ASN A 179 5.45 22.41 15.36
N THR A 180 6.67 22.37 15.79
CA THR A 180 7.85 22.83 15.08
C THR A 180 8.06 21.95 13.83
N PRO A 181 8.31 22.54 12.64
CA PRO A 181 8.50 21.73 11.43
C PRO A 181 9.72 20.84 11.57
N THR A 182 9.47 19.53 11.58
CA THR A 182 10.56 18.56 11.48
C THR A 182 11.03 18.58 10.04
N LYS A 183 12.28 19.04 9.81
CA LYS A 183 12.90 18.94 8.49
C LYS A 183 12.97 17.46 8.10
N VAL A 184 12.00 17.01 7.32
CA VAL A 184 12.13 15.72 6.63
C VAL A 184 13.26 15.89 5.63
N SER A 185 14.32 15.10 5.81
CA SER A 185 15.46 15.13 4.88
C SER A 185 14.96 14.69 3.51
N THR A 186 14.89 15.65 2.58
CA THR A 186 14.59 15.40 1.15
C THR A 186 15.77 14.78 0.41
N ASN A 187 16.84 14.44 1.11
CA ASN A 187 17.95 13.70 0.54
C ASN A 187 17.55 12.24 0.36
N LEU A 188 16.84 11.96 -0.73
CA LEU A 188 16.76 10.61 -1.27
C LEU A 188 18.20 10.13 -1.51
N PRO A 189 18.56 8.92 -1.06
CA PRO A 189 19.88 8.40 -1.32
C PRO A 189 20.10 8.35 -2.83
N LYS A 190 21.08 9.13 -3.32
CA LYS A 190 21.61 8.96 -4.67
C LYS A 190 22.47 7.70 -4.64
N GLY A 191 21.93 6.60 -5.09
CA GLY A 191 22.64 5.33 -5.18
C GLY A 191 21.86 4.34 -6.01
N ASP A 192 22.54 3.32 -6.49
CA ASP A 192 21.89 2.23 -7.17
C ASP A 192 20.84 1.59 -6.25
N PRO A 193 19.64 1.30 -6.78
CA PRO A 193 18.61 0.65 -6.01
C PRO A 193 19.08 -0.73 -5.55
N PRO A 194 18.60 -1.23 -4.41
CA PRO A 194 19.01 -2.50 -3.87
C PRO A 194 18.61 -3.67 -4.79
N GLY A 195 19.48 -3.97 -5.76
CA GLY A 195 19.53 -5.20 -6.55
C GLY A 195 18.23 -5.73 -7.16
N ALA A 196 18.20 -7.03 -7.42
CA ALA A 196 17.13 -7.74 -8.14
C ALA A 196 15.69 -7.52 -7.64
N LYS A 197 15.48 -7.07 -6.41
CA LYS A 197 14.15 -6.79 -5.84
C LYS A 197 13.45 -5.59 -6.48
N MET A 198 14.22 -4.57 -6.86
CA MET A 198 13.68 -3.38 -7.53
C MET A 198 13.46 -3.60 -9.01
N THR A 199 14.21 -4.50 -9.63
CA THR A 199 14.00 -4.86 -11.04
C THR A 199 12.60 -5.41 -11.27
N ILE A 200 12.08 -6.19 -10.33
CA ILE A 200 10.71 -6.73 -10.40
C ILE A 200 9.70 -5.60 -10.24
N LEU A 201 9.89 -4.71 -9.26
CA LEU A 201 8.99 -3.56 -9.06
C LEU A 201 8.98 -2.66 -10.29
N TRP A 202 10.13 -2.40 -10.90
CA TRP A 202 10.25 -1.57 -12.10
C TRP A 202 9.72 -2.23 -13.38
N SER A 203 9.67 -3.57 -13.42
CA SER A 203 8.99 -4.26 -14.52
C SER A 203 7.47 -4.15 -14.44
N ILE A 204 6.95 -3.98 -13.21
CA ILE A 204 5.51 -3.80 -12.93
C ILE A 204 5.13 -2.31 -13.05
N ASP A 205 5.99 -1.42 -12.59
CA ASP A 205 5.78 0.03 -12.65
C ASP A 205 7.03 0.76 -13.15
N PRO A 206 7.16 0.97 -14.47
CA PRO A 206 8.27 1.73 -15.06
C PRO A 206 8.35 3.17 -14.57
N GLN A 207 7.22 3.78 -14.19
CA GLN A 207 7.17 5.16 -13.69
C GLN A 207 7.83 5.29 -12.31
N ALA A 208 7.71 4.25 -11.46
CA ALA A 208 8.42 4.21 -10.18
C ALA A 208 9.95 4.19 -10.37
N ARG A 209 10.44 3.56 -11.44
CA ARG A 209 11.84 3.58 -11.82
C ARG A 209 12.31 4.97 -12.21
N ASP A 210 11.57 5.64 -13.09
CA ASP A 210 11.93 6.95 -13.61
C ASP A 210 11.93 8.01 -12.49
N CYS A 211 10.96 7.95 -11.59
CA CYS A 211 10.94 8.77 -10.37
C CYS A 211 12.14 8.50 -9.47
N TRP A 212 12.57 7.24 -9.30
CA TRP A 212 13.72 6.90 -8.48
C TRP A 212 15.04 7.41 -9.07
N LEU A 213 15.19 7.28 -10.39
CA LEU A 213 16.40 7.71 -11.09
C LEU A 213 16.46 9.22 -11.28
N GLY A 214 15.38 9.96 -10.97
CA GLY A 214 15.29 11.40 -11.23
C GLY A 214 15.26 11.71 -12.72
N GLU A 215 14.90 10.71 -13.55
CA GLU A 215 14.75 10.90 -14.98
C GLU A 215 13.53 11.79 -15.26
N PRO A 216 13.64 12.74 -16.21
CA PRO A 216 12.47 13.53 -16.60
C PRO A 216 11.41 12.57 -17.15
N ALA A 217 10.25 12.55 -16.50
CA ALA A 217 9.16 11.67 -16.83
C ALA A 217 8.78 11.81 -18.30
N THR A 218 9.20 10.85 -19.11
CA THR A 218 8.96 10.82 -20.57
C THR A 218 7.47 10.80 -20.90
N TRP A 219 6.65 10.30 -20.00
CA TRP A 219 5.19 10.30 -20.07
C TRP A 219 4.53 11.68 -19.88
N LEU A 220 5.27 12.67 -19.33
CA LEU A 220 4.79 14.06 -19.26
C LEU A 220 4.93 14.83 -20.57
N ARG A 221 5.63 14.28 -21.58
CA ARG A 221 5.91 14.99 -22.83
C ARG A 221 4.68 15.13 -23.76
N ASP A 222 3.60 14.40 -23.52
CA ASP A 222 2.39 14.41 -24.35
C ASP A 222 1.24 15.24 -23.75
N GLN A 223 1.46 15.94 -22.64
CA GLN A 223 0.44 16.80 -22.07
C GLN A 223 0.57 18.23 -22.58
N SER A 224 -0.56 18.84 -22.95
CA SER A 224 -0.67 20.23 -23.41
C SER A 224 -0.02 21.22 -22.45
N ASP A 225 0.40 22.40 -22.95
CA ASP A 225 1.14 23.44 -22.21
C ASP A 225 0.53 23.85 -20.85
N SER A 226 -0.76 23.58 -20.61
CA SER A 226 -1.44 23.84 -19.33
C SER A 226 -0.99 22.93 -18.16
N SER A 227 -0.27 21.84 -18.42
CA SER A 227 0.24 20.94 -17.39
C SER A 227 1.67 21.26 -16.97
N ARG A 228 2.35 22.15 -17.68
CA ARG A 228 3.74 22.56 -17.34
C ARG A 228 3.82 23.48 -16.12
N ASP A 229 2.75 24.23 -15.84
CA ASP A 229 2.69 25.18 -14.72
C ASP A 229 2.50 24.54 -13.34
N LEU A 230 2.29 23.21 -13.27
CA LEU A 230 2.07 22.47 -12.01
C LEU A 230 3.29 21.68 -11.54
N SER A 231 4.44 21.81 -12.21
CA SER A 231 5.67 21.04 -11.91
C SER A 231 6.81 21.89 -11.34
N ILE A 232 6.48 23.02 -10.68
CA ILE A 232 7.42 23.82 -9.88
C ILE A 232 7.04 23.73 -8.39
#